data_8fb06437a6aa34f5dd5c3afa7b8b5242
#
_entry.id   8fb06437a6aa34f5dd5c3afa7b8b5242
#
_cell.length_a   1.000
_cell.length_b   1.000
_cell.length_c   1.000
_cell.angle_alpha   90.00
_cell.angle_beta   90.00
_cell.angle_gamma   90.00
#
_symmetry.space_group_name_H-M   'P 1'
#
loop_
_entity.id
_entity.type
_entity.pdbx_description
1 polymer ?
#
loop_
_entity_poly.entity_id
_entity_poly.type
_entity_poly.pdbx_seq_one_letter_code
_entity_poly.pdbx_strand_id
1 'polypeptide(L)'
;EAGVLSAIRGALVTTDGVQIADEITLQAPEAVTFTMLAREKPEIRPDGIEFAHARMEISPMLAATVEEIPITDARMAKNWHGSLWRIALTAEAGKHHRLTIKISRNNFANQE
;
A
#
# COMPACT_ATOMS: atom_id res chain seq x y z
N GLU A 1 4.10 -6.08 20.45
CA GLU A 1 5.40 -6.34 19.90
C GLU A 1 6.47 -5.47 20.50
N ALA A 2 7.64 -6.06 20.73
CA ALA A 2 8.75 -5.31 21.29
C ALA A 2 9.09 -4.14 20.37
N GLY A 3 9.26 -2.96 20.95
CA GLY A 3 9.67 -1.79 20.22
C GLY A 3 8.56 -0.90 19.73
N VAL A 4 7.31 -1.39 19.69
CA VAL A 4 6.18 -0.57 19.25
C VAL A 4 5.45 -0.02 20.44
N LEU A 5 5.41 1.31 20.58
CA LEU A 5 4.66 1.97 21.64
C LEU A 5 3.21 2.21 21.22
N SER A 6 2.99 2.53 19.95
CA SER A 6 1.66 2.89 19.48
C SER A 6 1.58 2.63 17.98
N ALA A 7 0.46 2.10 17.53
CA ALA A 7 0.18 1.94 16.11
C ALA A 7 -1.30 2.24 15.89
N ILE A 8 -1.58 3.26 15.10
CA ILE A 8 -2.94 3.73 14.88
C ILE A 8 -3.20 3.77 13.38
N ARG A 9 -4.34 3.24 12.96
CA ARG A 9 -4.78 3.32 11.57
C ARG A 9 -6.17 3.92 11.53
N GLY A 10 -6.34 4.93 10.69
CA GLY A 10 -7.63 5.52 10.41
C GLY A 10 -7.99 5.34 8.96
N ALA A 11 -9.27 5.22 8.67
CA ALA A 11 -9.74 5.10 7.31
C ALA A 11 -10.94 6.01 7.11
N LEU A 12 -10.97 6.67 5.94
CA LEU A 12 -12.05 7.57 5.56
C LEU A 12 -12.52 7.19 4.17
N VAL A 13 -13.81 6.90 4.04
CA VAL A 13 -14.41 6.59 2.74
C VAL A 13 -15.10 7.83 2.22
N THR A 14 -14.77 8.21 0.98
CA THR A 14 -15.37 9.35 0.33
C THR A 14 -16.03 8.90 -0.97
N THR A 15 -16.71 9.82 -1.65
CA THR A 15 -17.30 9.51 -2.94
C THR A 15 -16.23 9.21 -4.01
N ASP A 16 -15.01 9.71 -3.80
CA ASP A 16 -13.92 9.53 -4.77
C ASP A 16 -13.04 8.33 -4.47
N GLY A 17 -13.14 7.77 -3.27
CA GLY A 17 -12.31 6.64 -2.92
C GLY A 17 -12.14 6.47 -1.42
N VAL A 18 -10.96 5.98 -1.04
CA VAL A 18 -10.64 5.67 0.35
C VAL A 18 -9.33 6.33 0.73
N GLN A 19 -9.27 6.88 1.93
CA GLN A 19 -8.04 7.42 2.48
C GLN A 19 -7.68 6.65 3.74
N ILE A 20 -6.44 6.18 3.80
CA ILE A 20 -5.92 5.43 4.95
C ILE A 20 -4.75 6.19 5.53
N ALA A 21 -4.77 6.39 6.85
CA ALA A 21 -3.68 7.06 7.55
C ALA A 21 -3.14 6.14 8.62
N ASP A 22 -1.85 5.88 8.57
CA ASP A 22 -1.16 5.05 9.54
C ASP A 22 -0.16 5.89 10.32
N GLU A 23 -0.09 5.65 11.62
CA GLU A 23 0.85 6.34 12.49
C GLU A 23 1.44 5.33 13.46
N ILE A 24 2.77 5.25 13.49
CA ILE A 24 3.49 4.30 14.33
C ILE A 24 4.53 5.03 15.14
N THR A 25 4.54 4.77 16.45
CA THR A 25 5.53 5.33 17.36
C THR A 25 6.34 4.18 17.97
N LEU A 26 7.66 4.30 17.92
CA LEU A 26 8.59 3.26 18.36
C LEU A 26 9.38 3.71 19.56
N GLN A 27 9.89 2.74 20.33
CA GLN A 27 10.76 3.02 21.48
C GLN A 27 12.14 3.52 21.03
N ALA A 28 12.63 3.01 19.91
CA ALA A 28 13.93 3.37 19.38
C ALA A 28 13.80 3.60 17.89
N PRO A 29 14.72 4.39 17.28
CA PRO A 29 14.66 4.63 15.85
C PRO A 29 14.85 3.32 15.06
N GLU A 30 13.88 2.99 14.20
CA GLU A 30 13.93 1.80 13.37
C GLU A 30 13.23 2.09 12.05
N ALA A 31 13.66 1.38 11.01
CA ALA A 31 12.96 1.42 9.74
C ALA A 31 11.65 0.64 9.86
N VAL A 32 10.63 1.10 9.13
CA VAL A 32 9.32 0.45 9.13
C VAL A 32 8.94 0.17 7.69
N THR A 33 8.42 -1.03 7.45
CA THR A 33 7.93 -1.42 6.15
C THR A 33 6.42 -1.63 6.20
N PHE A 34 5.71 -0.92 5.31
CA PHE A 34 4.28 -1.07 5.14
C PHE A 34 4.05 -2.00 3.95
N THR A 35 3.33 -3.10 4.16
CA THR A 35 3.15 -4.10 3.13
C THR A 35 1.69 -4.21 2.74
N MET A 36 1.42 -4.37 1.45
CA MET A 36 0.08 -4.58 0.95
C MET A 36 0.09 -5.56 -0.22
N LEU A 37 -1.06 -6.18 -0.48
CA LEU A 37 -1.22 -7.11 -1.59
C LEU A 37 -2.21 -6.55 -2.59
N ALA A 38 -1.94 -6.78 -3.86
CA ALA A 38 -2.82 -6.33 -4.94
C ALA A 38 -2.99 -7.42 -5.96
N ARG A 39 -4.15 -7.43 -6.61
CA ARG A 39 -4.44 -8.38 -7.70
C ARG A 39 -3.91 -7.90 -9.03
N GLU A 40 -3.82 -6.58 -9.20
CA GLU A 40 -3.36 -5.98 -10.45
C GLU A 40 -1.90 -5.60 -10.33
N LYS A 41 -1.19 -5.66 -11.44
CA LYS A 41 0.22 -5.28 -11.48
C LYS A 41 0.34 -3.79 -11.18
N PRO A 42 1.14 -3.42 -10.17
CA PRO A 42 1.33 -2.00 -9.85
C PRO A 42 2.42 -1.38 -10.70
N GLU A 43 2.28 -0.08 -10.94
CA GLU A 43 3.31 0.74 -11.56
C GLU A 43 3.75 1.79 -10.57
N ILE A 44 5.04 1.80 -10.22
CA ILE A 44 5.57 2.76 -9.26
C ILE A 44 5.75 4.12 -9.95
N ARG A 45 5.19 5.16 -9.34
CA ARG A 45 5.29 6.54 -9.82
C ARG A 45 5.98 7.40 -8.76
N PRO A 46 6.44 8.60 -9.10
CA PRO A 46 7.13 9.44 -8.11
C PRO A 46 6.28 9.82 -6.90
N ASP A 47 4.96 9.87 -7.04
CA ASP A 47 4.07 10.27 -5.95
C ASP A 47 3.10 9.19 -5.52
N GLY A 48 3.24 7.97 -6.05
CA GLY A 48 2.32 6.91 -5.69
C GLY A 48 2.45 5.68 -6.57
N ILE A 49 1.36 4.96 -6.66
CA ILE A 49 1.31 3.70 -7.40
C ILE A 49 0.07 3.67 -8.26
N GLU A 50 0.22 3.26 -9.50
CA GLU A 50 -0.87 3.20 -10.45
C GLU A 50 -1.23 1.77 -10.78
N PHE A 51 -2.53 1.47 -10.83
CA PHE A 51 -3.07 0.20 -11.27
C PHE A 51 -3.95 0.43 -12.49
N ALA A 52 -4.38 -0.65 -13.12
CA ALA A 52 -5.25 -0.52 -14.30
C ALA A 52 -6.53 0.24 -14.01
N HIS A 53 -7.11 0.02 -12.82
CA HIS A 53 -8.42 0.59 -12.48
C HIS A 53 -8.40 1.50 -11.28
N ALA A 54 -7.23 1.74 -10.68
CA ALA A 54 -7.15 2.53 -9.48
C ALA A 54 -5.80 3.23 -9.40
N ARG A 55 -5.75 4.26 -8.57
CA ARG A 55 -4.53 5.01 -8.33
C ARG A 55 -4.38 5.22 -6.83
N MET A 56 -3.15 5.05 -6.34
CA MET A 56 -2.81 5.33 -4.95
C MET A 56 -1.85 6.49 -4.88
N GLU A 57 -2.25 7.54 -4.17
CA GLU A 57 -1.34 8.63 -3.82
C GLU A 57 -0.79 8.36 -2.43
N ILE A 58 0.53 8.44 -2.29
CA ILE A 58 1.22 8.07 -1.06
C ILE A 58 1.98 9.28 -0.54
N SER A 59 1.75 9.64 0.72
CA SER A 59 2.39 10.79 1.32
C SER A 59 2.87 10.44 2.72
N PRO A 60 4.16 10.61 3.02
CA PRO A 60 5.25 10.88 2.09
C PRO A 60 5.52 9.67 1.20
N MET A 61 6.04 9.89 0.01
CA MET A 61 6.40 8.77 -0.85
C MET A 61 7.62 8.06 -0.29
N LEU A 62 7.48 6.76 -0.10
CA LEU A 62 8.52 5.92 0.50
C LEU A 62 9.17 5.06 -0.57
N ALA A 63 10.34 4.50 -0.24
CA ALA A 63 10.98 3.55 -1.14
C ALA A 63 10.04 2.36 -1.34
N ALA A 64 9.73 2.07 -2.60
CA ALA A 64 8.75 1.04 -2.94
C ALA A 64 9.40 -0.11 -3.69
N THR A 65 9.05 -1.32 -3.31
CA THR A 65 9.43 -2.52 -4.03
C THR A 65 8.19 -3.32 -4.36
N VAL A 66 8.25 -4.07 -5.45
CA VAL A 66 7.13 -4.88 -5.91
C VAL A 66 7.63 -6.29 -6.17
N GLU A 67 6.89 -7.26 -5.65
CA GLU A 67 7.23 -8.67 -5.83
C GLU A 67 6.01 -9.40 -6.36
N GLU A 68 6.19 -10.15 -7.43
CA GLU A 68 5.12 -10.99 -7.95
C GLU A 68 5.08 -12.30 -7.17
N ILE A 69 3.91 -12.69 -6.68
CA ILE A 69 3.74 -13.91 -5.93
C ILE A 69 2.81 -14.83 -6.73
N PRO A 70 3.36 -15.90 -7.36
CA PRO A 70 2.52 -16.83 -8.10
C PRO A 70 1.54 -17.54 -7.16
N ILE A 71 0.32 -17.75 -7.64
CA ILE A 71 -0.69 -18.44 -6.86
C ILE A 71 -0.54 -19.93 -7.11
N THR A 72 -0.08 -20.65 -6.08
CA THR A 72 0.13 -22.08 -6.18
C THR A 72 -0.89 -22.91 -5.41
N ASP A 73 -1.62 -22.29 -4.49
CA ASP A 73 -2.65 -22.96 -3.72
C ASP A 73 -3.87 -23.22 -4.61
N ALA A 74 -4.29 -24.48 -4.72
CA ALA A 74 -5.39 -24.85 -5.60
C ALA A 74 -6.70 -24.16 -5.25
N ARG A 75 -6.92 -23.89 -3.96
CA ARG A 75 -8.15 -23.21 -3.55
C ARG A 75 -8.15 -21.75 -3.95
N MET A 76 -6.99 -21.10 -3.88
CA MET A 76 -6.86 -19.73 -4.32
C MET A 76 -6.94 -19.63 -5.84
N ALA A 77 -6.39 -20.60 -6.53
CA ALA A 77 -6.37 -20.60 -7.99
C ALA A 77 -7.77 -20.65 -8.60
N LYS A 78 -8.75 -21.15 -7.86
CA LYS A 78 -10.14 -21.15 -8.35
C LYS A 78 -10.72 -19.75 -8.43
N ASN A 79 -10.28 -18.86 -7.54
CA ASN A 79 -10.81 -17.50 -7.44
C ASN A 79 -9.90 -16.47 -8.07
N TRP A 80 -8.64 -16.79 -8.27
CA TRP A 80 -7.63 -15.85 -8.75
C TRP A 80 -6.86 -16.50 -9.89
N HIS A 81 -6.68 -15.75 -10.96
CA HIS A 81 -5.86 -16.21 -12.08
C HIS A 81 -4.57 -15.39 -12.10
N GLY A 82 -3.45 -16.09 -12.18
CA GLY A 82 -2.16 -15.46 -12.29
C GLY A 82 -1.48 -15.27 -10.95
N SER A 83 -1.24 -14.03 -10.57
CA SER A 83 -0.39 -13.73 -9.42
C SER A 83 -1.02 -12.68 -8.53
N LEU A 84 -0.54 -12.65 -7.30
CA LEU A 84 -0.69 -11.50 -6.40
C LEU A 84 0.58 -10.69 -6.45
N TRP A 85 0.46 -9.42 -6.14
CA TRP A 85 1.60 -8.50 -6.13
C TRP A 85 1.78 -7.97 -4.73
N ARG A 86 2.97 -8.17 -4.16
CA ARG A 86 3.29 -7.63 -2.84
C ARG A 86 3.99 -6.30 -3.03
N ILE A 87 3.44 -5.26 -2.43
CA ILE A 87 4.01 -3.92 -2.47
C ILE A 87 4.54 -3.61 -1.09
N ALA A 88 5.82 -3.28 -0.99
CA ALA A 88 6.46 -2.92 0.27
C ALA A 88 6.95 -1.49 0.20
N LEU A 89 6.49 -0.67 1.15
CA LEU A 89 6.89 0.72 1.27
C LEU A 89 7.73 0.84 2.53
N THR A 90 8.99 1.22 2.38
CA THR A 90 9.95 1.24 3.48
C THR A 90 10.30 2.67 3.86
N ALA A 91 10.08 3.01 5.13
CA ALA A 91 10.47 4.28 5.70
C ALA A 91 11.85 4.15 6.34
N GLU A 92 12.63 5.24 6.28
CA GLU A 92 13.93 5.29 6.92
C GLU A 92 13.79 5.23 8.44
N ALA A 93 14.90 4.91 9.12
CA ALA A 93 14.88 4.77 10.56
C ALA A 93 14.39 6.03 11.26
N GLY A 94 13.51 5.85 12.22
CA GLY A 94 12.97 6.94 13.03
C GLY A 94 12.05 6.37 14.09
N LYS A 95 11.76 7.18 15.12
CA LYS A 95 10.85 6.76 16.19
C LYS A 95 9.40 6.95 15.83
N HIS A 96 9.11 7.85 14.90
CA HIS A 96 7.74 8.20 14.55
C HIS A 96 7.57 8.09 13.04
N HIS A 97 6.60 7.29 12.64
CA HIS A 97 6.32 7.06 11.22
C HIS A 97 4.87 7.39 10.93
N ARG A 98 4.65 8.13 9.86
CA ARG A 98 3.31 8.51 9.44
C ARG A 98 3.18 8.30 7.94
N LEU A 99 2.07 7.67 7.53
CA LEU A 99 1.86 7.40 6.13
C LEU A 99 0.38 7.63 5.81
N THR A 100 0.12 8.36 4.75
CA THR A 100 -1.23 8.56 4.24
C THR A 100 -1.31 7.99 2.84
N ILE A 101 -2.31 7.16 2.60
CA ILE A 101 -2.55 6.55 1.29
C ILE A 101 -3.95 6.94 0.85
N LYS A 102 -4.06 7.54 -0.32
CA LYS A 102 -5.34 7.91 -0.91
C LYS A 102 -5.56 7.06 -2.15
N ILE A 103 -6.61 6.24 -2.12
CA ILE A 103 -6.94 5.34 -3.21
C ILE A 103 -8.15 5.88 -3.93
N SER A 104 -8.04 6.07 -5.24
CA SER A 104 -9.13 6.59 -6.04
C SER A 104 -9.22 5.79 -7.34
N ARG A 105 -10.41 5.87 -7.96
CA ARG A 105 -10.62 5.22 -9.23
C ARG A 105 -9.80 5.91 -10.31
N ASN A 106 -9.27 5.10 -11.23
CA ASN A 106 -8.54 5.63 -12.36
C ASN A 106 -9.55 6.23 -13.35
N ASN A 107 -9.52 7.56 -13.49
CA ASN A 107 -10.50 8.27 -14.29
C ASN A 107 -10.27 8.17 -15.79
N PHE A 108 -9.12 7.70 -16.22
CA PHE A 108 -8.86 7.57 -17.64
C PHE A 108 -9.85 6.63 -18.32
N ALA A 109 -10.25 5.58 -17.60
CA ALA A 109 -11.19 4.61 -18.16
C ALA A 109 -12.59 5.18 -18.35
N ASN A 110 -12.88 6.30 -17.71
CA ASN A 110 -14.23 6.88 -17.71
C ASN A 110 -14.35 8.11 -18.60
N GLN A 111 -13.32 8.45 -19.33
CA GLN A 111 -13.33 9.66 -20.15
C GLN A 111 -13.68 9.41 -21.61
N GLU A 112 -14.06 8.20 -21.91
CA GLU A 112 -14.40 7.79 -23.27
C GLU A 112 -15.75 8.34 -23.73
#